data_bade0d144964196a42fd2658f9c98fc1
#
_entry.id   bade0d144964196a42fd2658f9c98fc1
#
_cell.length_a   1.000
_cell.length_b   1.000
_cell.length_c   1.000
_cell.angle_alpha   90.00
_cell.angle_beta   90.00
_cell.angle_gamma   90.00
#
_symmetry.space_group_name_H-M   'P 1'
#
loop_
_entity.id
_entity.type
_entity.pdbx_description
1 polymer ?
#
loop_
_entity_poly.entity_id
_entity_poly.type
_entity_poly.pdbx_seq_one_letter_code
_entity_poly.pdbx_strand_id
1 'polypeptide(L)'
;MYNLAQNLRNIRDTRKKQTIKTSVVGYVLIFAFVFQISSFNRLKYFMEENKKRFQNILPKGTRIPKIDAVRDIVKAMNTSDVQNVHDCVVNRAIENKVIRESTINGFRVAAVDGVELFSSKVKCCEGCLTRELSNGETEYFHKAVVCMTIGADPHIALGAEMLRPKNDGSDKDEGEMTGVKRLLKNLNRTHYHFTDVIVADALYMNAPFINAVKEIGMDAVVRAKDKRLNIGNP
;
A
#
# COMPACT_ATOMS: atom_id res chain seq x y z
N MET A 1 -20.71 -1.22 14.10
CA MET A 1 -19.46 -1.51 14.84
C MET A 1 -18.47 -2.15 13.87
N TYR A 2 -17.25 -1.59 13.72
CA TYR A 2 -16.21 -2.18 12.87
C TYR A 2 -15.76 -3.52 13.46
N ASN A 3 -15.87 -4.57 12.70
CA ASN A 3 -15.49 -5.91 13.16
C ASN A 3 -14.25 -6.40 12.40
N LEU A 4 -13.06 -5.96 12.84
CA LEU A 4 -11.78 -6.39 12.28
C LEU A 4 -11.66 -7.93 12.23
N ALA A 5 -12.15 -8.60 13.28
CA ALA A 5 -12.12 -10.05 13.35
C ALA A 5 -12.90 -10.71 12.20
N GLN A 6 -14.06 -10.16 11.85
CA GLN A 6 -14.87 -10.65 10.73
C GLN A 6 -14.17 -10.41 9.40
N ASN A 7 -13.61 -9.21 9.20
CA ASN A 7 -12.90 -8.88 7.97
C ASN A 7 -11.67 -9.78 7.77
N LEU A 8 -10.89 -10.06 8.83
CA LEU A 8 -9.78 -11.00 8.75
C LEU A 8 -10.22 -12.44 8.44
N ARG A 9 -11.42 -12.86 8.86
CA ARG A 9 -11.98 -14.20 8.52
C ARG A 9 -12.37 -14.32 7.05
N ASN A 10 -12.67 -13.20 6.41
CA ASN A 10 -13.08 -13.16 5.01
C ASN A 10 -11.88 -13.24 4.04
N ILE A 11 -10.65 -13.12 4.51
CA ILE A 11 -9.46 -13.26 3.68
C ILE A 11 -9.32 -14.73 3.27
N ARG A 12 -9.45 -15.00 1.98
CA ARG A 12 -9.23 -16.31 1.37
C ARG A 12 -7.74 -16.53 1.10
N ASP A 13 -7.36 -17.78 1.01
CA ASP A 13 -6.03 -18.16 0.52
C ASP A 13 -6.11 -19.34 -0.46
N THR A 14 -5.06 -19.51 -1.24
CA THR A 14 -5.01 -20.52 -2.33
C THR A 14 -4.54 -21.90 -1.87
N ARG A 15 -4.27 -22.11 -0.57
CA ARG A 15 -3.78 -23.39 -0.05
C ARG A 15 -4.85 -24.47 -0.10
N LYS A 16 -4.50 -25.64 -0.61
CA LYS A 16 -5.40 -26.82 -0.66
C LYS A 16 -5.78 -27.34 0.71
N LYS A 17 -4.89 -27.25 1.71
CA LYS A 17 -5.09 -27.73 3.09
C LYS A 17 -4.79 -26.61 4.08
N GLN A 18 -5.81 -26.14 4.78
CA GLN A 18 -5.74 -25.06 5.74
C GLN A 18 -5.73 -25.59 7.18
N THR A 19 -4.60 -26.04 7.67
CA THR A 19 -4.44 -26.45 9.08
C THR A 19 -4.42 -25.27 10.04
N ILE A 20 -4.00 -24.11 9.57
CA ILE A 20 -4.01 -22.84 10.30
C ILE A 20 -4.85 -21.87 9.48
N LYS A 21 -5.86 -21.26 10.12
CA LYS A 21 -6.74 -20.29 9.47
C LYS A 21 -5.97 -19.02 9.09
N THR A 22 -6.27 -18.46 7.93
CA THR A 22 -5.66 -17.22 7.41
C THR A 22 -5.83 -16.06 8.39
N SER A 23 -7.01 -15.96 9.04
CA SER A 23 -7.28 -14.95 10.05
C SER A 23 -6.31 -14.96 11.23
N VAL A 24 -5.80 -16.14 11.64
CA VAL A 24 -4.81 -16.26 12.71
C VAL A 24 -3.52 -15.55 12.32
N VAL A 25 -3.08 -15.73 11.09
CA VAL A 25 -1.90 -15.05 10.55
C VAL A 25 -2.18 -13.54 10.43
N GLY A 26 -3.39 -13.14 10.03
CA GLY A 26 -3.81 -11.75 10.05
C GLY A 26 -3.62 -11.09 11.41
N TYR A 27 -4.03 -11.74 12.51
CA TYR A 27 -3.77 -11.25 13.86
C TYR A 27 -2.26 -11.16 14.17
N VAL A 28 -1.50 -12.20 13.83
CA VAL A 28 -0.04 -12.21 14.06
C VAL A 28 0.62 -11.03 13.33
N LEU A 29 0.22 -10.73 12.10
CA LEU A 29 0.75 -9.58 11.35
C LEU A 29 0.36 -8.25 11.97
N ILE A 30 -0.90 -8.07 12.41
CA ILE A 30 -1.33 -6.84 13.09
C ILE A 30 -0.46 -6.62 14.33
N PHE A 31 -0.23 -7.66 15.14
CA PHE A 31 0.66 -7.51 16.29
C PHE A 31 2.10 -7.20 15.89
N ALA A 32 2.60 -7.82 14.81
CA ALA A 32 3.93 -7.48 14.30
C ALA A 32 4.05 -5.99 13.97
N PHE A 33 3.03 -5.41 13.34
CA PHE A 33 2.99 -3.97 13.04
C PHE A 33 2.86 -3.11 14.31
N VAL A 34 1.96 -3.45 15.23
CA VAL A 34 1.78 -2.72 16.49
C VAL A 34 3.07 -2.70 17.32
N PHE A 35 3.81 -3.79 17.36
CA PHE A 35 5.10 -3.89 18.06
C PHE A 35 6.31 -3.51 17.20
N GLN A 36 6.10 -2.95 16.01
CA GLN A 36 7.15 -2.49 15.09
C GLN A 36 8.19 -3.58 14.76
N ILE A 37 7.73 -4.81 14.60
CA ILE A 37 8.58 -5.95 14.27
C ILE A 37 8.83 -5.96 12.76
N SER A 38 10.02 -5.57 12.34
CA SER A 38 10.39 -5.32 10.95
C SER A 38 10.81 -6.55 10.14
N SER A 39 10.93 -7.73 10.75
CA SER A 39 11.36 -8.94 10.02
C SER A 39 10.72 -10.22 10.55
N PHE A 40 10.57 -11.20 9.67
CA PHE A 40 10.07 -12.52 10.05
C PHE A 40 10.97 -13.23 11.09
N ASN A 41 12.27 -13.00 11.08
CA ASN A 41 13.17 -13.57 12.07
C ASN A 41 12.90 -12.97 13.45
N ARG A 42 12.78 -11.64 13.56
CA ARG A 42 12.40 -10.99 14.83
C ARG A 42 11.01 -11.43 15.28
N LEU A 43 10.06 -11.59 14.37
CA LEU A 43 8.72 -12.08 14.66
C LEU A 43 8.76 -13.52 15.23
N LYS A 44 9.60 -14.40 14.69
CA LYS A 44 9.82 -15.76 15.23
C LYS A 44 10.21 -15.70 16.71
N TYR A 45 11.29 -15.00 17.04
CA TYR A 45 11.75 -14.88 18.43
C TYR A 45 10.71 -14.23 19.34
N PHE A 46 10.07 -13.18 18.86
CA PHE A 46 9.01 -12.51 19.63
C PHE A 46 7.82 -13.44 19.95
N MET A 47 7.40 -14.26 19.00
CA MET A 47 6.33 -15.25 19.22
C MET A 47 6.76 -16.37 20.19
N GLU A 48 8.03 -16.80 20.13
CA GLU A 48 8.57 -17.82 21.01
C GLU A 48 8.67 -17.32 22.46
N GLU A 49 9.21 -16.13 22.68
CA GLU A 49 9.34 -15.50 23.99
C GLU A 49 7.99 -15.12 24.62
N ASN A 50 7.03 -14.71 23.81
CA ASN A 50 5.72 -14.26 24.28
C ASN A 50 4.60 -15.28 24.05
N LYS A 51 4.93 -16.56 23.97
CA LYS A 51 3.98 -17.63 23.60
C LYS A 51 2.67 -17.61 24.40
N LYS A 52 2.74 -17.44 25.72
CA LYS A 52 1.54 -17.36 26.57
C LYS A 52 0.67 -16.14 26.26
N ARG A 53 1.29 -14.99 26.01
CA ARG A 53 0.57 -13.76 25.63
C ARG A 53 -0.12 -13.90 24.27
N PHE A 54 0.59 -14.49 23.30
CA PHE A 54 -0.01 -14.80 21.98
C PHE A 54 -1.20 -15.74 22.08
N GLN A 55 -1.12 -16.78 22.93
CA GLN A 55 -2.24 -17.70 23.15
C GLN A 55 -3.49 -17.00 23.71
N ASN A 56 -3.31 -15.99 24.55
CA ASN A 56 -4.42 -15.22 25.11
C ASN A 56 -5.08 -14.25 24.10
N ILE A 57 -4.32 -13.81 23.12
CA ILE A 57 -4.78 -12.84 22.10
C ILE A 57 -5.45 -13.54 20.92
N LEU A 58 -4.92 -14.71 20.55
CA LEU A 58 -5.49 -15.52 19.46
C LEU A 58 -6.83 -16.15 19.87
N PRO A 59 -7.72 -16.44 18.91
CA PRO A 59 -8.96 -17.14 19.21
C PRO A 59 -8.71 -18.43 20.00
N LYS A 60 -9.56 -18.72 20.99
CA LYS A 60 -9.42 -19.91 21.87
C LYS A 60 -9.26 -21.19 21.04
N GLY A 61 -8.37 -22.08 21.48
CA GLY A 61 -8.08 -23.34 20.79
C GLY A 61 -7.19 -23.20 19.55
N THR A 62 -6.67 -22.01 19.27
CA THR A 62 -5.82 -21.78 18.10
C THR A 62 -4.37 -22.11 18.43
N ARG A 63 -3.74 -22.90 17.57
CA ARG A 63 -2.29 -23.14 17.63
C ARG A 63 -1.53 -21.94 17.10
N ILE A 64 -0.50 -21.49 17.83
CA ILE A 64 0.42 -20.46 17.34
C ILE A 64 1.15 -21.00 16.10
N PRO A 65 1.11 -20.31 14.95
CA PRO A 65 1.79 -20.74 13.74
C PRO A 65 3.31 -20.67 13.90
N LYS A 66 4.03 -21.62 13.30
CA LYS A 66 5.48 -21.47 13.08
C LYS A 66 5.71 -20.38 12.03
N ILE A 67 6.87 -19.73 12.07
CA ILE A 67 7.17 -18.61 11.17
C ILE A 67 7.12 -18.98 9.69
N ASP A 68 7.53 -20.20 9.33
CA ASP A 68 7.45 -20.66 7.94
C ASP A 68 5.99 -20.80 7.48
N ALA A 69 5.11 -21.30 8.36
CA ALA A 69 3.68 -21.32 8.09
C ALA A 69 3.10 -19.91 7.93
N VAL A 70 3.59 -18.93 8.70
CA VAL A 70 3.19 -17.52 8.52
C VAL A 70 3.60 -17.04 7.13
N ARG A 71 4.84 -17.27 6.70
CA ARG A 71 5.33 -16.89 5.37
C ARG A 71 4.51 -17.53 4.24
N ASP A 72 4.24 -18.83 4.34
CA ASP A 72 3.49 -19.56 3.32
C ASP A 72 2.04 -19.08 3.22
N ILE A 73 1.41 -18.77 4.36
CA ILE A 73 0.06 -18.27 4.40
C ILE A 73 0.01 -16.86 3.80
N VAL A 74 0.95 -15.98 4.14
CA VAL A 74 1.03 -14.62 3.56
C VAL A 74 1.18 -14.68 2.04
N LYS A 75 2.04 -15.55 1.52
CA LYS A 75 2.19 -15.74 0.07
C LYS A 75 0.91 -16.24 -0.62
N ALA A 76 0.09 -17.02 0.09
CA ALA A 76 -1.12 -17.61 -0.44
C ALA A 76 -2.38 -16.74 -0.25
N MET A 77 -2.30 -15.64 0.51
CA MET A 77 -3.43 -14.74 0.74
C MET A 77 -3.92 -14.12 -0.57
N ASN A 78 -5.23 -14.02 -0.72
CA ASN A 78 -5.82 -13.27 -1.81
C ASN A 78 -5.61 -11.76 -1.59
N THR A 79 -4.88 -11.12 -2.49
CA THR A 79 -4.50 -9.70 -2.36
C THR A 79 -5.72 -8.78 -2.40
N SER A 80 -6.74 -9.10 -3.18
CA SER A 80 -7.97 -8.30 -3.24
C SER A 80 -8.74 -8.35 -1.91
N ASP A 81 -8.75 -9.50 -1.22
CA ASP A 81 -9.39 -9.60 0.09
C ASP A 81 -8.62 -8.78 1.15
N VAL A 82 -7.28 -8.78 1.09
CA VAL A 82 -6.44 -7.93 1.95
C VAL A 82 -6.70 -6.44 1.67
N GLN A 83 -6.79 -6.06 0.39
CA GLN A 83 -7.16 -4.71 -0.02
C GLN A 83 -8.53 -4.30 0.54
N ASN A 84 -9.54 -5.17 0.44
CA ASN A 84 -10.87 -4.90 1.00
C ASN A 84 -10.83 -4.67 2.52
N VAL A 85 -9.99 -5.39 3.26
CA VAL A 85 -9.80 -5.15 4.71
C VAL A 85 -9.19 -3.77 4.94
N HIS A 86 -8.17 -3.40 4.17
CA HIS A 86 -7.55 -2.08 4.24
C HIS A 86 -8.58 -0.98 3.94
N ASP A 87 -9.33 -1.11 2.86
CA ASP A 87 -10.36 -0.13 2.45
C ASP A 87 -11.43 0.05 3.54
N CYS A 88 -11.83 -1.03 4.21
CA CYS A 88 -12.73 -0.95 5.36
C CYS A 88 -12.12 -0.16 6.52
N VAL A 89 -10.82 -0.28 6.79
CA VAL A 89 -10.13 0.50 7.84
C VAL A 89 -10.08 1.97 7.46
N VAL A 90 -9.71 2.29 6.23
CA VAL A 90 -9.64 3.66 5.71
C VAL A 90 -11.02 4.33 5.76
N ASN A 91 -12.06 3.66 5.26
CA ASN A 91 -13.44 4.18 5.30
C ASN A 91 -13.87 4.46 6.74
N ARG A 92 -13.51 3.57 7.67
CA ARG A 92 -13.83 3.79 9.08
C ARG A 92 -13.09 4.97 9.70
N ALA A 93 -11.83 5.20 9.29
CA ALA A 93 -11.08 6.38 9.70
C ALA A 93 -11.72 7.67 9.16
N ILE A 94 -12.19 7.65 7.92
CA ILE A 94 -12.92 8.76 7.30
C ILE A 94 -14.24 9.04 8.06
N GLU A 95 -15.05 8.01 8.29
CA GLU A 95 -16.33 8.11 9.01
C GLU A 95 -16.15 8.65 10.45
N ASN A 96 -15.12 8.20 11.14
CA ASN A 96 -14.78 8.66 12.49
C ASN A 96 -14.08 10.02 12.51
N LYS A 97 -13.95 10.67 11.35
CA LYS A 97 -13.34 12.00 11.20
C LYS A 97 -11.85 12.07 11.61
N VAL A 98 -11.16 10.92 11.69
CA VAL A 98 -9.73 10.88 12.05
C VAL A 98 -8.88 11.76 11.12
N ILE A 99 -9.21 11.76 9.82
CA ILE A 99 -8.51 12.58 8.82
C ILE A 99 -8.75 14.09 9.00
N ARG A 100 -9.83 14.50 9.69
CA ARG A 100 -10.13 15.93 9.89
C ARG A 100 -9.16 16.62 10.84
N GLU A 101 -8.56 15.88 11.74
CA GLU A 101 -7.55 16.40 12.67
C GLU A 101 -6.20 16.61 11.97
N SER A 102 -5.98 15.94 10.84
CA SER A 102 -4.76 15.98 10.01
C SER A 102 -4.86 16.97 8.85
N THR A 103 -5.54 18.13 9.04
CA THR A 103 -5.68 19.12 7.99
C THR A 103 -4.55 20.14 7.98
N ILE A 104 -4.24 20.66 6.78
CA ILE A 104 -3.34 21.81 6.58
C ILE A 104 -4.22 22.99 6.20
N ASN A 105 -4.26 24.02 7.03
CA ASN A 105 -5.11 25.21 6.84
C ASN A 105 -6.60 24.86 6.58
N GLY A 106 -7.11 23.79 7.22
CA GLY A 106 -8.49 23.34 7.07
C GLY A 106 -8.74 22.41 5.88
N PHE A 107 -7.76 22.20 4.99
CA PHE A 107 -7.85 21.26 3.87
C PHE A 107 -7.30 19.88 4.26
N ARG A 108 -8.00 18.84 3.86
CA ARG A 108 -7.47 17.47 3.90
C ARG A 108 -6.48 17.33 2.75
N VAL A 109 -5.25 17.00 3.06
CA VAL A 109 -4.18 16.91 2.08
C VAL A 109 -3.62 15.50 2.05
N ALA A 110 -3.43 14.96 0.86
CA ALA A 110 -2.76 13.68 0.67
C ALA A 110 -1.58 13.83 -0.29
N ALA A 111 -0.50 13.13 -0.03
CA ALA A 111 0.66 13.05 -0.89
C ALA A 111 0.63 11.78 -1.73
N VAL A 112 1.10 11.88 -2.95
CA VAL A 112 1.31 10.75 -3.86
C VAL A 112 2.78 10.67 -4.22
N ASP A 113 3.35 9.47 -4.11
CA ASP A 113 4.75 9.22 -4.46
C ASP A 113 4.97 7.77 -4.91
N GLY A 114 6.04 7.56 -5.68
CA GLY A 114 6.50 6.24 -6.10
C GLY A 114 7.45 5.63 -5.08
N VAL A 115 7.17 4.41 -4.63
CA VAL A 115 7.97 3.69 -3.65
C VAL A 115 8.50 2.39 -4.24
N GLU A 116 9.82 2.20 -4.25
CA GLU A 116 10.44 0.93 -4.60
C GLU A 116 10.39 0.01 -3.37
N LEU A 117 9.73 -1.13 -3.52
CA LEU A 117 9.49 -2.07 -2.42
C LEU A 117 10.54 -3.16 -2.34
N PHE A 118 11.16 -3.48 -3.46
CA PHE A 118 12.12 -4.59 -3.59
C PHE A 118 12.97 -4.40 -4.83
N SER A 119 14.26 -4.72 -4.75
CA SER A 119 15.10 -4.90 -5.93
C SER A 119 16.06 -6.08 -5.77
N SER A 120 16.44 -6.72 -6.88
CA SER A 120 17.37 -7.85 -6.90
C SER A 120 17.92 -8.09 -8.29
N LYS A 121 19.18 -8.48 -8.37
CA LYS A 121 19.82 -8.94 -9.62
C LYS A 121 19.57 -10.44 -9.91
N VAL A 122 19.10 -11.19 -8.93
CA VAL A 122 18.97 -12.66 -9.02
C VAL A 122 17.52 -13.11 -8.89
N LYS A 123 16.76 -12.53 -7.93
CA LYS A 123 15.39 -12.94 -7.64
C LYS A 123 14.42 -12.16 -8.52
N CYS A 124 13.61 -12.86 -9.30
CA CYS A 124 12.55 -12.28 -10.11
C CYS A 124 11.25 -13.09 -9.97
N CYS A 125 10.14 -12.47 -10.30
CA CYS A 125 8.83 -13.08 -10.46
C CYS A 125 8.12 -12.44 -11.67
N GLU A 126 6.98 -12.97 -12.06
CA GLU A 126 6.19 -12.48 -13.21
C GLU A 126 5.74 -11.01 -13.06
N GLY A 127 5.63 -10.51 -11.84
CA GLY A 127 5.26 -9.11 -11.56
C GLY A 127 6.44 -8.14 -11.45
N CYS A 128 7.70 -8.58 -11.68
CA CYS A 128 8.85 -7.69 -11.61
C CYS A 128 8.93 -6.77 -12.82
N LEU A 129 9.19 -5.50 -12.55
CA LEU A 129 9.72 -4.54 -13.51
C LEU A 129 11.20 -4.81 -13.73
N THR A 130 11.75 -4.32 -14.85
CA THR A 130 13.15 -4.50 -15.21
C THR A 130 13.82 -3.18 -15.52
N ARG A 131 15.09 -3.05 -15.14
CA ARG A 131 15.95 -1.95 -15.59
C ARG A 131 17.37 -2.47 -15.87
N GLU A 132 17.99 -1.88 -16.84
CA GLU A 132 19.40 -2.13 -17.15
C GLU A 132 20.27 -1.17 -16.34
N LEU A 133 21.25 -1.72 -15.64
CA LEU A 133 22.22 -0.95 -14.87
C LEU A 133 23.36 -0.47 -15.78
N SER A 134 24.12 0.52 -15.35
CA SER A 134 25.25 1.10 -16.10
C SER A 134 26.36 0.09 -16.45
N ASN A 135 26.41 -1.04 -15.75
CA ASN A 135 27.33 -2.15 -15.99
C ASN A 135 26.76 -3.23 -16.94
N GLY A 136 25.58 -3.01 -17.55
CA GLY A 136 24.90 -3.95 -18.43
C GLY A 136 24.15 -5.09 -17.74
N GLU A 137 24.12 -5.13 -16.40
CA GLU A 137 23.33 -6.11 -15.66
C GLU A 137 21.87 -5.73 -15.60
N THR A 138 20.97 -6.71 -15.64
CA THR A 138 19.54 -6.50 -15.44
C THR A 138 19.20 -6.55 -13.95
N GLU A 139 18.49 -5.55 -13.46
CA GLU A 139 17.92 -5.54 -12.14
C GLU A 139 16.40 -5.67 -12.20
N TYR A 140 15.86 -6.57 -11.38
CA TYR A 140 14.44 -6.83 -11.22
C TYR A 140 13.94 -6.09 -9.99
N PHE A 141 12.81 -5.38 -10.09
CA PHE A 141 12.31 -4.62 -8.97
C PHE A 141 10.78 -4.58 -8.92
N HIS A 142 10.24 -4.28 -7.75
CA HIS A 142 8.83 -3.96 -7.57
C HIS A 142 8.71 -2.51 -7.13
N LYS A 143 7.82 -1.78 -7.80
CA LYS A 143 7.49 -0.40 -7.48
C LYS A 143 6.00 -0.22 -7.37
N ALA A 144 5.57 0.59 -6.42
CA ALA A 144 4.19 0.99 -6.24
C ALA A 144 4.07 2.51 -6.22
N VAL A 145 2.91 3.03 -6.58
CA VAL A 145 2.53 4.40 -6.25
C VAL A 145 1.64 4.33 -5.02
N VAL A 146 1.93 5.16 -4.02
CA VAL A 146 1.22 5.20 -2.74
C VAL A 146 0.58 6.57 -2.57
N CYS A 147 -0.63 6.60 -2.01
CA CYS A 147 -1.30 7.81 -1.57
C CYS A 147 -1.46 7.77 -0.05
N MET A 148 -1.02 8.82 0.64
CA MET A 148 -1.06 8.90 2.09
C MET A 148 -1.47 10.30 2.54
N THR A 149 -2.28 10.39 3.62
CA THR A 149 -2.58 11.69 4.25
C THR A 149 -1.32 12.33 4.81
N ILE A 150 -1.24 13.64 4.72
CA ILE A 150 -0.16 14.45 5.31
C ILE A 150 -0.76 15.57 6.17
N GLY A 151 0.05 16.15 7.05
CA GLY A 151 -0.38 17.15 8.02
C GLY A 151 -0.07 16.69 9.44
N ALA A 152 -0.99 16.89 10.38
CA ALA A 152 -0.84 16.36 11.73
C ALA A 152 -1.12 14.84 11.78
N ASP A 153 -0.60 14.16 12.78
CA ASP A 153 -0.87 12.73 13.02
C ASP A 153 -2.35 12.45 13.30
N PRO A 154 -2.84 11.27 12.94
CA PRO A 154 -2.12 10.15 12.32
C PRO A 154 -2.04 10.25 10.79
N HIS A 155 -0.92 9.85 10.21
CA HIS A 155 -0.78 9.67 8.77
C HIS A 155 -1.38 8.33 8.35
N ILE A 156 -2.29 8.35 7.37
CA ILE A 156 -3.02 7.17 6.92
C ILE A 156 -2.67 6.89 5.45
N ALA A 157 -2.14 5.69 5.19
CA ALA A 157 -2.04 5.20 3.82
C ALA A 157 -3.46 4.98 3.29
N LEU A 158 -3.87 5.76 2.30
CA LEU A 158 -5.20 5.68 1.68
C LEU A 158 -5.28 4.52 0.68
N GLY A 159 -4.18 4.25 0.00
CA GLY A 159 -4.04 3.13 -0.91
C GLY A 159 -2.70 3.08 -1.61
N ALA A 160 -2.47 1.98 -2.28
CA ALA A 160 -1.29 1.74 -3.10
C ALA A 160 -1.67 1.01 -4.39
N GLU A 161 -0.93 1.25 -5.45
CA GLU A 161 -1.10 0.60 -6.74
C GLU A 161 0.24 0.12 -7.27
N MET A 162 0.38 -1.20 -7.48
CA MET A 162 1.60 -1.77 -8.04
C MET A 162 1.76 -1.39 -9.50
N LEU A 163 2.96 -0.98 -9.89
CA LEU A 163 3.30 -0.84 -11.30
C LEU A 163 3.40 -2.22 -11.94
N ARG A 164 3.01 -2.32 -13.21
CA ARG A 164 2.93 -3.58 -13.93
C ARG A 164 4.11 -3.71 -14.88
N PRO A 165 4.69 -4.91 -15.01
CA PRO A 165 5.67 -5.18 -16.04
C PRO A 165 5.02 -5.02 -17.42
N LYS A 166 5.83 -4.83 -18.44
CA LYS A 166 5.39 -4.84 -19.84
C LYS A 166 4.67 -6.16 -20.13
N ASN A 167 3.43 -6.01 -20.52
CA ASN A 167 2.59 -7.09 -21.00
C ASN A 167 1.94 -6.59 -22.31
N ASP A 168 1.48 -7.49 -23.14
CA ASP A 168 0.67 -7.16 -24.32
C ASP A 168 1.42 -6.39 -25.44
N GLY A 169 2.69 -6.67 -25.66
CA GLY A 169 3.47 -6.10 -26.77
C GLY A 169 3.95 -4.66 -26.55
N SER A 170 3.84 -4.11 -25.32
CA SER A 170 4.47 -2.84 -25.00
C SER A 170 6.00 -2.99 -24.87
N ASP A 171 6.75 -2.01 -25.36
CA ASP A 171 8.21 -2.01 -25.29
C ASP A 171 8.78 -1.69 -23.90
N LYS A 172 7.96 -1.13 -23.01
CA LYS A 172 8.39 -0.61 -21.70
C LYS A 172 7.46 -1.02 -20.58
N ASP A 173 8.04 -1.20 -19.41
CA ASP A 173 7.30 -1.34 -18.15
C ASP A 173 6.44 -0.09 -17.85
N GLU A 174 5.40 -0.30 -17.07
CA GLU A 174 4.49 0.79 -16.67
C GLU A 174 5.22 1.86 -15.85
N GLY A 175 5.03 3.12 -16.21
CA GLY A 175 5.56 4.25 -15.47
C GLY A 175 4.63 4.70 -14.32
N GLU A 176 5.17 5.46 -13.36
CA GLU A 176 4.42 6.00 -12.22
C GLU A 176 3.18 6.78 -12.63
N MET A 177 3.24 7.49 -13.76
CA MET A 177 2.11 8.28 -14.24
C MET A 177 0.87 7.44 -14.55
N THR A 178 1.05 6.26 -15.13
CA THR A 178 -0.05 5.34 -15.39
C THR A 178 -0.58 4.73 -14.08
N GLY A 179 0.34 4.35 -13.20
CA GLY A 179 0.02 3.82 -11.87
C GLY A 179 -0.78 4.82 -11.03
N VAL A 180 -0.36 6.08 -10.98
CA VAL A 180 -1.05 7.10 -10.17
C VAL A 180 -2.45 7.40 -10.68
N LYS A 181 -2.66 7.48 -11.99
CA LYS A 181 -4.01 7.67 -12.55
C LYS A 181 -4.95 6.54 -12.14
N ARG A 182 -4.46 5.30 -12.19
CA ARG A 182 -5.22 4.12 -11.77
C ARG A 182 -5.51 4.16 -10.26
N LEU A 183 -4.50 4.51 -9.45
CA LEU A 183 -4.65 4.68 -8.01
C LEU A 183 -5.71 5.73 -7.67
N LEU A 184 -5.62 6.95 -8.20
CA LEU A 184 -6.54 8.04 -7.92
C LEU A 184 -7.98 7.68 -8.30
N LYS A 185 -8.18 7.06 -9.46
CA LYS A 185 -9.49 6.59 -9.91
C LYS A 185 -10.07 5.52 -8.94
N ASN A 186 -9.23 4.58 -8.49
CA ASN A 186 -9.63 3.55 -7.53
C ASN A 186 -9.98 4.17 -6.18
N LEU A 187 -9.15 5.07 -5.66
CA LEU A 187 -9.38 5.77 -4.39
C LEU A 187 -10.68 6.55 -4.42
N ASN A 188 -10.94 7.32 -5.49
CA ASN A 188 -12.18 8.09 -5.60
C ASN A 188 -13.43 7.20 -5.65
N ARG A 189 -13.33 6.02 -6.26
CA ARG A 189 -14.42 5.03 -6.28
C ARG A 189 -14.66 4.39 -4.92
N THR A 190 -13.59 4.11 -4.15
CA THR A 190 -13.67 3.35 -2.90
C THR A 190 -13.88 4.25 -1.68
N HIS A 191 -13.30 5.45 -1.71
CA HIS A 191 -13.26 6.41 -0.62
C HIS A 191 -13.71 7.78 -1.09
N TYR A 192 -14.90 7.87 -1.67
CA TYR A 192 -15.42 9.09 -2.27
C TYR A 192 -15.02 10.36 -1.50
N HIS A 193 -14.43 11.31 -2.22
CA HIS A 193 -13.96 12.60 -1.67
C HIS A 193 -13.01 12.44 -0.48
N PHE A 194 -12.00 11.56 -0.62
CA PHE A 194 -11.09 11.16 0.45
C PHE A 194 -10.12 12.28 0.89
N THR A 195 -9.88 13.28 0.04
CA THR A 195 -9.03 14.44 0.29
C THR A 195 -9.54 15.65 -0.49
N ASP A 196 -9.04 16.84 -0.18
CA ASP A 196 -9.37 18.07 -0.90
C ASP A 196 -8.21 18.43 -1.86
N VAL A 197 -6.97 18.15 -1.46
CA VAL A 197 -5.75 18.50 -2.22
C VAL A 197 -4.83 17.28 -2.33
N ILE A 198 -4.32 17.04 -3.53
CA ILE A 198 -3.25 16.06 -3.78
C ILE A 198 -1.92 16.78 -3.99
N VAL A 199 -0.92 16.40 -3.22
CA VAL A 199 0.45 16.92 -3.33
C VAL A 199 1.35 15.88 -3.99
N ALA A 200 2.20 16.30 -4.89
CA ALA A 200 3.16 15.43 -5.56
C ALA A 200 4.50 16.14 -5.85
N ASP A 201 5.53 15.36 -6.11
CA ASP A 201 6.84 15.88 -6.47
C ASP A 201 6.87 16.41 -7.92
N ALA A 202 8.03 16.92 -8.34
CA ALA A 202 8.21 17.49 -9.67
C ALA A 202 8.16 16.48 -10.84
N LEU A 203 8.16 15.17 -10.58
CA LEU A 203 7.94 14.14 -11.59
C LEU A 203 6.51 14.22 -12.15
N TYR A 204 5.57 14.59 -11.29
CA TYR A 204 4.15 14.71 -11.59
C TYR A 204 3.74 16.08 -12.15
N MET A 205 4.70 17.00 -12.38
CA MET A 205 4.42 18.32 -12.97
C MET A 205 4.15 18.20 -14.46
N ASN A 206 2.97 17.66 -14.79
CA ASN A 206 2.51 17.48 -16.18
C ASN A 206 0.98 17.50 -16.26
N ALA A 207 0.46 17.90 -17.42
CA ALA A 207 -0.98 18.01 -17.66
C ALA A 207 -1.76 16.70 -17.41
N PRO A 208 -1.26 15.50 -17.80
CA PRO A 208 -1.93 14.24 -17.51
C PRO A 208 -2.20 13.96 -16.04
N PHE A 209 -1.30 14.35 -15.14
CA PHE A 209 -1.53 14.20 -13.70
C PHE A 209 -2.53 15.21 -13.18
N ILE A 210 -2.33 16.49 -13.51
CA ILE A 210 -3.20 17.59 -13.08
C ILE A 210 -4.64 17.33 -13.52
N ASN A 211 -4.84 16.89 -14.77
CA ASN A 211 -6.17 16.55 -15.27
C ASN A 211 -6.78 15.36 -14.51
N ALA A 212 -6.01 14.31 -14.22
CA ALA A 212 -6.51 13.17 -13.47
C ALA A 212 -6.96 13.54 -12.05
N VAL A 213 -6.27 14.47 -11.38
CA VAL A 213 -6.67 15.00 -10.08
C VAL A 213 -7.94 15.84 -10.19
N LYS A 214 -8.04 16.71 -11.20
CA LYS A 214 -9.23 17.53 -11.45
C LYS A 214 -10.46 16.70 -11.81
N GLU A 215 -10.30 15.64 -12.59
CA GLU A 215 -11.39 14.72 -12.98
C GLU A 215 -12.07 14.06 -11.78
N ILE A 216 -11.36 13.89 -10.68
CA ILE A 216 -11.91 13.36 -9.42
C ILE A 216 -12.37 14.46 -8.45
N GLY A 217 -12.39 15.71 -8.90
CA GLY A 217 -12.90 16.86 -8.12
C GLY A 217 -11.98 17.36 -7.02
N MET A 218 -10.66 17.18 -7.15
CA MET A 218 -9.65 17.59 -6.18
C MET A 218 -8.69 18.60 -6.78
N ASP A 219 -7.98 19.36 -5.93
CA ASP A 219 -6.92 20.27 -6.34
C ASP A 219 -5.55 19.60 -6.30
N ALA A 220 -4.64 20.04 -7.19
CA ALA A 220 -3.29 19.54 -7.28
C ALA A 220 -2.28 20.63 -6.87
N VAL A 221 -1.35 20.26 -5.96
CA VAL A 221 -0.17 21.05 -5.64
C VAL A 221 1.06 20.24 -6.00
N VAL A 222 1.82 20.69 -6.98
CA VAL A 222 2.97 19.98 -7.51
C VAL A 222 4.21 20.86 -7.43
N ARG A 223 5.33 20.31 -6.95
CA ARG A 223 6.59 21.03 -6.92
C ARG A 223 7.07 21.35 -8.33
N ALA A 224 7.36 22.63 -8.63
CA ALA A 224 7.96 23.01 -9.90
C ALA A 224 9.47 22.68 -9.93
N LYS A 225 9.97 22.27 -11.10
CA LYS A 225 11.42 22.18 -11.36
C LYS A 225 11.92 23.51 -11.87
N ASP A 226 12.86 24.15 -11.16
CA ASP A 226 13.34 25.52 -11.37
C ASP A 226 13.95 25.83 -12.75
N LYS A 227 14.11 24.88 -13.64
CA LYS A 227 14.86 25.08 -14.89
C LYS A 227 14.16 24.71 -16.19
N ARG A 228 12.88 24.34 -16.19
CA ARG A 228 12.19 23.88 -17.41
C ARG A 228 10.78 24.44 -17.63
N LEU A 229 10.29 25.27 -16.77
CA LEU A 229 9.05 26.00 -17.02
C LEU A 229 9.40 27.30 -17.75
N ASN A 230 9.40 27.27 -19.10
CA ASN A 230 9.06 28.45 -19.86
C ASN A 230 7.58 28.75 -19.60
N ILE A 231 7.30 29.33 -18.46
CA ILE A 231 6.05 30.07 -18.27
C ILE A 231 6.24 31.28 -19.14
N GLY A 232 5.66 31.23 -20.36
CA GLY A 232 5.67 32.37 -21.24
C GLY A 232 5.22 33.60 -20.44
N ASN A 233 6.06 34.62 -20.40
CA ASN A 233 5.66 35.92 -19.88
C ASN A 233 4.41 36.36 -20.59
N PRO A 234 3.42 36.93 -19.86
CA PRO A 234 2.22 37.50 -20.45
C PRO A 234 2.53 38.58 -21.50
#